data_dc1c62be67ce085ea33c8132ec9bea15
#
_entry.id   dc1c62be67ce085ea33c8132ec9bea15
#
_cell.length_a   1.000
_cell.length_b   1.000
_cell.length_c   1.000
_cell.angle_alpha   90.00
_cell.angle_beta   90.00
_cell.angle_gamma   90.00
#
_symmetry.space_group_name_H-M   'P 1'
#
loop_
_entity.id
_entity.type
_entity.pdbx_description
1 polymer ?
#
loop_
_entity_poly.entity_id
_entity_poly.type
_entity_poly.pdbx_seq_one_letter_code
_entity_poly.pdbx_strand_id
1 'polypeptide(L)'
;MNKIFKVIWNPATGSYSVASETAKSRGKKSGRSKLLISALVAGGLLSSFGASADNYTGQPTDYGDGSAGDGWVAIGKGSKANTFINTSGASTALGYDAIAEGEYSSAIGSKTLASGGASMAFGVSAKALGDRSVALGASSTATGDRSMALGRYAKTNGFTSLAVGDSSLADGEKTIALGNTAKAYEIMSIALGDNANASKEYSMALGASSAASAANAIAVGRNSAAAGVDSLALGRQSLASAANAITIGAESEAAENATAVGTKAKARGKNSLALGANSDSTGEGSVALGYTAAAAGASALALGQNAQASNTNTIALGQNSSASAANAIAIGTGSSAVGSNSLALGSSSSAGGNNSVAIGASSTADEDNVVSVGSGSAQRRIVNMAAGEISTDSKEAINGSQLYAISRSVADRLGGGADVASNGTIKGMSYKLKKRDFNNVGEALQYLDNETLHWDSAKGAFSASYIVKNADGTIASTVAENKIINVKDGDISATSKDAINGSQLKTTNDNVATNTTNITNLTDSVGDLKDDALLWNGTAFSAAHGTDATSKITNVKDGDLTAGSTDAVNGSQLKTTNDAV
;
A
#
# COMPACT_ATOMS: atom_id res chain seq x y z
N MET A 1 -1.65 -54.30 13.84
CA MET A 1 -0.44 -53.60 13.35
C MET A 1 -0.85 -52.48 12.43
N ASN A 2 -0.82 -51.24 12.91
CA ASN A 2 -1.08 -50.04 12.08
C ASN A 2 0.09 -49.83 11.12
N LYS A 3 -0.15 -49.97 9.82
CA LYS A 3 0.84 -49.58 8.80
C LYS A 3 0.75 -48.09 8.61
N ILE A 4 1.78 -47.37 9.02
CA ILE A 4 1.90 -45.92 8.79
C ILE A 4 2.49 -45.75 7.39
N PHE A 5 1.85 -44.92 6.55
CA PHE A 5 2.29 -44.59 5.20
C PHE A 5 2.72 -43.12 5.14
N LYS A 6 3.80 -42.84 4.46
CA LYS A 6 4.28 -41.46 4.22
C LYS A 6 3.87 -41.03 2.83
N VAL A 7 3.23 -39.89 2.72
CA VAL A 7 2.87 -39.26 1.43
C VAL A 7 4.02 -38.38 0.99
N ILE A 8 4.54 -38.63 -0.20
CA ILE A 8 5.68 -37.91 -0.76
C ILE A 8 5.24 -37.23 -2.05
N TRP A 9 5.53 -35.93 -2.18
CA TRP A 9 5.32 -35.19 -3.41
C TRP A 9 6.40 -35.51 -4.43
N ASN A 10 6.01 -35.86 -5.64
CA ASN A 10 6.92 -36.08 -6.74
C ASN A 10 6.90 -34.87 -7.69
N PRO A 11 7.93 -34.02 -7.68
CA PRO A 11 7.97 -32.83 -8.52
C PRO A 11 8.14 -33.11 -10.02
N ALA A 12 8.55 -34.34 -10.38
CA ALA A 12 8.71 -34.71 -11.79
C ALA A 12 7.39 -35.11 -12.46
N THR A 13 6.41 -35.55 -11.69
CA THR A 13 5.10 -35.98 -12.20
C THR A 13 3.95 -35.11 -11.72
N GLY A 14 4.20 -34.14 -10.83
CA GLY A 14 3.17 -33.25 -10.29
C GLY A 14 2.10 -33.95 -9.44
N SER A 15 2.43 -35.12 -8.84
CA SER A 15 1.47 -35.94 -8.10
C SER A 15 2.02 -36.43 -6.77
N TYR A 16 1.12 -36.73 -5.83
CA TYR A 16 1.49 -37.37 -4.56
C TYR A 16 1.51 -38.90 -4.70
N SER A 17 2.55 -39.54 -4.16
CA SER A 17 2.65 -41.01 -4.05
C SER A 17 2.76 -41.43 -2.60
N VAL A 18 2.18 -42.56 -2.28
CA VAL A 18 2.22 -43.17 -0.94
C VAL A 18 3.31 -44.21 -0.88
N ALA A 19 4.25 -44.05 0.05
CA ALA A 19 5.33 -45.00 0.27
C ALA A 19 5.29 -45.57 1.70
N SER A 20 5.70 -46.81 1.90
CA SER A 20 5.87 -47.38 3.23
C SER A 20 7.08 -46.76 3.95
N GLU A 21 7.07 -46.69 5.27
CA GLU A 21 8.16 -46.14 6.07
C GLU A 21 9.52 -46.82 5.85
N THR A 22 9.53 -48.00 5.29
CA THR A 22 10.76 -48.77 5.00
C THR A 22 11.36 -48.45 3.63
N ALA A 23 10.72 -47.63 2.81
CA ALA A 23 11.25 -47.21 1.52
C ALA A 23 12.43 -46.22 1.72
N LYS A 24 13.65 -46.68 1.63
CA LYS A 24 14.82 -45.80 1.58
C LYS A 24 14.80 -45.03 0.27
N SER A 25 14.75 -43.71 0.35
CA SER A 25 14.95 -42.82 -0.79
C SER A 25 16.33 -43.10 -1.40
N ARG A 26 16.36 -43.61 -2.63
CA ARG A 26 17.55 -43.53 -3.45
C ARG A 26 17.65 -42.10 -4.00
N GLY A 27 18.10 -41.18 -3.17
CA GLY A 27 18.57 -39.88 -3.62
C GLY A 27 19.75 -40.13 -4.57
N LYS A 28 19.60 -39.74 -5.83
CA LYS A 28 20.74 -39.50 -6.71
C LYS A 28 21.64 -38.53 -5.97
N LYS A 29 22.80 -38.99 -5.52
CA LYS A 29 23.88 -38.09 -5.13
C LYS A 29 24.15 -37.19 -6.32
N SER A 30 23.79 -35.92 -6.25
CA SER A 30 24.27 -34.93 -7.19
C SER A 30 25.78 -34.88 -6.98
N GLY A 31 26.48 -35.58 -7.86
CA GLY A 31 27.93 -35.55 -7.92
C GLY A 31 28.35 -34.10 -8.16
N ARG A 32 29.06 -33.59 -7.21
CA ARG A 32 29.90 -32.40 -7.18
C ARG A 32 30.29 -31.90 -8.56
N SER A 33 29.64 -30.84 -9.04
CA SER A 33 30.10 -30.00 -10.16
C SER A 33 31.26 -29.05 -9.76
N LYS A 34 32.06 -29.41 -8.77
CA LYS A 34 33.27 -28.65 -8.41
C LYS A 34 34.53 -29.08 -9.16
N LEU A 35 34.45 -30.13 -9.98
CA LEU A 35 35.62 -30.63 -10.76
C LEU A 35 35.53 -30.37 -12.27
N LEU A 36 34.42 -29.85 -12.80
CA LEU A 36 34.30 -29.61 -14.24
C LEU A 36 34.85 -28.26 -14.70
N ILE A 37 34.96 -27.26 -13.83
CA ILE A 37 35.53 -25.96 -14.21
C ILE A 37 37.05 -26.01 -14.25
N SER A 38 37.71 -26.75 -13.36
CA SER A 38 39.14 -26.91 -13.40
C SER A 38 39.63 -27.88 -14.48
N ALA A 39 38.80 -28.89 -14.86
CA ALA A 39 39.15 -29.80 -15.95
C ALA A 39 38.91 -29.22 -17.35
N LEU A 40 37.93 -28.31 -17.50
CA LEU A 40 37.67 -27.66 -18.79
C LEU A 40 38.73 -26.59 -19.11
N VAL A 41 39.30 -25.94 -18.09
CA VAL A 41 40.40 -24.98 -18.27
C VAL A 41 41.71 -25.70 -18.56
N ALA A 42 41.93 -26.86 -17.95
CA ALA A 42 43.16 -27.64 -18.20
C ALA A 42 43.10 -28.56 -19.43
N GLY A 43 41.91 -29.08 -19.78
CA GLY A 43 41.76 -29.99 -20.90
C GLY A 43 41.50 -29.35 -22.26
N GLY A 44 40.87 -28.16 -22.28
CA GLY A 44 40.59 -27.40 -23.52
C GLY A 44 41.79 -26.64 -24.05
N LEU A 45 42.81 -26.44 -23.25
CA LEU A 45 44.04 -25.72 -23.64
C LEU A 45 45.12 -26.62 -24.25
N LEU A 46 44.96 -27.95 -24.15
CA LEU A 46 45.99 -28.87 -24.63
C LEU A 46 45.68 -29.57 -25.95
N SER A 47 44.48 -29.37 -26.53
CA SER A 47 44.08 -30.12 -27.76
C SER A 47 44.00 -29.28 -29.04
N SER A 48 44.32 -27.98 -29.03
CA SER A 48 44.32 -27.15 -30.24
C SER A 48 45.67 -26.53 -30.60
N PHE A 49 46.71 -26.90 -29.97
CA PHE A 49 48.06 -26.56 -30.41
C PHE A 49 48.63 -27.67 -31.27
N GLY A 50 48.16 -27.76 -32.54
CA GLY A 50 49.04 -28.21 -33.59
C GLY A 50 50.16 -27.18 -33.68
N ALA A 51 51.17 -27.41 -32.91
CA ALA A 51 52.34 -26.57 -32.88
C ALA A 51 53.13 -26.80 -34.17
N SER A 52 52.95 -25.91 -35.15
CA SER A 52 54.10 -25.56 -35.95
C SER A 52 55.08 -24.85 -35.04
N ALA A 53 56.08 -25.53 -34.64
CA ALA A 53 57.21 -24.97 -33.93
C ALA A 53 58.07 -24.11 -34.89
N ASP A 54 57.51 -23.04 -35.40
CA ASP A 54 58.24 -22.06 -36.19
C ASP A 54 58.22 -20.70 -35.51
N ASN A 55 59.41 -20.33 -35.08
CA ASN A 55 59.87 -19.04 -34.60
C ASN A 55 59.58 -18.65 -33.17
N TYR A 56 60.27 -19.33 -32.31
CA TYR A 56 60.78 -18.69 -31.12
C TYR A 56 61.81 -17.62 -31.50
N THR A 57 61.38 -16.33 -31.58
CA THR A 57 62.25 -15.18 -31.80
C THR A 57 62.17 -14.16 -30.63
N GLY A 58 61.68 -14.57 -29.50
CA GLY A 58 61.91 -13.86 -28.26
C GLY A 58 63.14 -14.48 -27.59
N GLN A 59 64.16 -13.74 -27.24
CA GLN A 59 65.22 -14.18 -26.38
C GLN A 59 64.57 -14.70 -25.10
N PRO A 60 64.77 -15.95 -24.67
CA PRO A 60 64.48 -16.35 -23.30
C PRO A 60 65.52 -15.65 -22.45
N THR A 61 65.20 -14.48 -21.96
CA THR A 61 65.94 -13.90 -20.86
C THR A 61 65.51 -14.68 -19.62
N ASP A 62 66.30 -15.62 -19.27
CA ASP A 62 66.28 -16.47 -18.08
C ASP A 62 65.18 -17.50 -17.91
N TYR A 63 65.54 -18.75 -18.07
CA TYR A 63 65.04 -19.84 -17.24
C TYR A 63 65.64 -19.59 -15.85
N GLY A 64 64.79 -19.27 -14.87
CA GLY A 64 65.24 -19.04 -13.52
C GLY A 64 66.19 -20.12 -13.03
N ASP A 65 67.31 -19.70 -12.48
CA ASP A 65 68.30 -20.60 -11.89
C ASP A 65 67.95 -21.07 -10.47
N GLY A 66 66.69 -20.75 -10.02
CA GLY A 66 66.18 -21.08 -8.68
C GLY A 66 66.60 -20.08 -7.61
N SER A 67 67.14 -18.94 -7.98
CA SER A 67 67.36 -17.85 -7.04
C SER A 67 66.09 -17.04 -6.75
N ALA A 68 65.95 -16.43 -5.60
CA ALA A 68 64.78 -15.68 -5.21
C ALA A 68 64.51 -14.55 -6.22
N GLY A 69 63.38 -14.63 -6.97
CA GLY A 69 63.00 -13.65 -7.99
C GLY A 69 63.00 -14.24 -9.41
N ASP A 70 63.49 -15.41 -9.65
CA ASP A 70 63.50 -16.08 -10.95
C ASP A 70 62.21 -16.88 -11.18
N GLY A 71 61.79 -16.96 -12.41
CA GLY A 71 60.57 -17.73 -12.74
C GLY A 71 59.69 -17.03 -13.79
N TRP A 72 60.32 -16.24 -14.69
CA TRP A 72 59.62 -15.56 -15.80
C TRP A 72 59.42 -16.50 -17.00
N VAL A 73 58.24 -16.41 -17.58
CA VAL A 73 57.94 -17.17 -18.81
C VAL A 73 57.44 -16.20 -19.88
N ALA A 74 58.14 -16.06 -21.00
CA ALA A 74 57.71 -15.28 -22.17
C ALA A 74 57.72 -16.17 -23.42
N ILE A 75 56.56 -16.47 -23.99
CA ILE A 75 56.40 -17.32 -25.17
C ILE A 75 55.51 -16.61 -26.22
N GLY A 76 56.05 -16.40 -27.40
CA GLY A 76 55.38 -15.72 -28.51
C GLY A 76 56.14 -14.54 -29.06
N LYS A 77 55.89 -14.18 -30.33
CA LYS A 77 56.55 -13.03 -30.94
C LYS A 77 56.13 -11.72 -30.21
N GLY A 78 57.07 -10.94 -29.73
CA GLY A 78 56.86 -9.67 -29.03
C GLY A 78 56.38 -9.86 -27.59
N SER A 79 56.30 -11.08 -27.04
CA SER A 79 55.93 -11.31 -25.66
C SER A 79 57.01 -10.78 -24.70
N LYS A 80 56.55 -10.21 -23.56
CA LYS A 80 57.45 -9.64 -22.54
C LYS A 80 56.97 -10.02 -21.15
N ALA A 81 57.81 -10.64 -20.35
CA ALA A 81 57.57 -10.89 -18.94
C ALA A 81 58.55 -10.08 -18.09
N ASN A 82 58.09 -9.49 -16.97
CA ASN A 82 58.87 -8.69 -16.05
C ASN A 82 59.72 -7.58 -16.72
N THR A 83 59.03 -6.64 -17.37
CA THR A 83 59.73 -5.51 -18.05
C THR A 83 60.26 -4.44 -17.08
N PHE A 84 59.82 -4.41 -15.87
CA PHE A 84 60.42 -3.62 -14.78
C PHE A 84 61.39 -4.55 -14.07
N ILE A 85 62.64 -4.27 -14.17
CA ILE A 85 63.76 -5.00 -13.56
C ILE A 85 63.57 -5.05 -12.02
N ASN A 86 62.64 -5.87 -11.57
CA ASN A 86 62.38 -6.13 -10.16
C ASN A 86 62.87 -7.58 -9.87
N THR A 87 63.71 -7.71 -8.90
CA THR A 87 64.39 -8.95 -8.53
C THR A 87 63.49 -9.93 -7.79
N SER A 88 62.19 -9.63 -7.64
CA SER A 88 61.23 -10.48 -6.93
C SER A 88 59.98 -10.65 -7.74
N GLY A 89 59.57 -11.88 -8.00
CA GLY A 89 58.29 -12.26 -8.58
C GLY A 89 58.37 -12.97 -9.94
N ALA A 90 57.63 -14.04 -10.08
CA ALA A 90 57.48 -14.81 -11.31
C ALA A 90 56.32 -14.24 -12.14
N SER A 91 56.54 -13.75 -13.37
CA SER A 91 55.51 -13.33 -14.28
C SER A 91 55.45 -14.24 -15.53
N THR A 92 54.26 -14.37 -16.14
CA THR A 92 54.06 -15.24 -17.31
C THR A 92 53.41 -14.46 -18.46
N ALA A 93 54.08 -14.39 -19.62
CA ALA A 93 53.52 -13.81 -20.85
C ALA A 93 53.45 -14.89 -21.95
N LEU A 94 52.27 -15.27 -22.38
CA LEU A 94 52.04 -16.28 -23.39
C LEU A 94 51.15 -15.77 -24.52
N GLY A 95 51.72 -15.53 -25.70
CA GLY A 95 50.97 -15.07 -26.87
C GLY A 95 51.71 -14.01 -27.66
N TYR A 96 51.14 -13.66 -28.84
CA TYR A 96 51.69 -12.58 -29.69
C TYR A 96 51.53 -11.21 -28.99
N ASP A 97 52.59 -10.46 -28.81
CA ASP A 97 52.63 -9.18 -28.09
C ASP A 97 51.99 -9.28 -26.68
N ALA A 98 52.04 -10.39 -25.98
CA ALA A 98 51.63 -10.55 -24.60
C ALA A 98 52.63 -9.89 -23.65
N ILE A 99 52.16 -9.07 -22.71
CA ILE A 99 53.01 -8.29 -21.80
C ILE A 99 52.54 -8.54 -20.35
N ALA A 100 53.45 -9.09 -19.53
CA ALA A 100 53.27 -9.30 -18.09
C ALA A 100 54.28 -8.43 -17.34
N GLU A 101 53.90 -7.21 -16.91
CA GLU A 101 54.74 -6.23 -16.26
C GLU A 101 54.74 -6.35 -14.74
N GLY A 102 53.61 -6.68 -14.15
CA GLY A 102 53.45 -6.77 -12.71
C GLY A 102 54.15 -7.96 -12.09
N GLU A 103 54.58 -7.84 -10.82
CA GLU A 103 55.07 -8.95 -10.00
C GLU A 103 54.03 -10.07 -9.93
N TYR A 104 54.42 -11.30 -10.14
CA TYR A 104 53.50 -12.47 -10.15
C TYR A 104 52.36 -12.37 -11.16
N SER A 105 52.49 -11.50 -12.16
CA SER A 105 51.39 -11.28 -13.14
C SER A 105 51.37 -12.36 -14.24
N SER A 106 50.22 -12.55 -14.85
CA SER A 106 50.04 -13.51 -15.95
C SER A 106 49.29 -12.87 -17.12
N ALA A 107 49.90 -12.80 -18.31
CA ALA A 107 49.32 -12.32 -19.54
C ALA A 107 49.23 -13.44 -20.57
N ILE A 108 48.06 -13.98 -20.85
CA ILE A 108 47.85 -15.12 -21.75
C ILE A 108 46.89 -14.75 -22.88
N GLY A 109 47.41 -14.71 -24.10
CA GLY A 109 46.65 -14.34 -25.29
C GLY A 109 47.36 -13.30 -26.14
N SER A 110 46.83 -13.03 -27.35
CA SER A 110 47.41 -12.02 -28.25
C SER A 110 47.15 -10.60 -27.72
N LYS A 111 48.18 -9.77 -27.62
CA LYS A 111 48.12 -8.36 -27.20
C LYS A 111 47.55 -8.17 -25.79
N THR A 112 47.73 -9.15 -24.91
CA THR A 112 47.33 -9.06 -23.50
C THR A 112 48.29 -8.21 -22.71
N LEU A 113 47.79 -7.52 -21.67
CA LEU A 113 48.58 -6.71 -20.76
C LEU A 113 48.20 -7.02 -19.31
N ALA A 114 49.13 -7.49 -18.51
CA ALA A 114 48.99 -7.68 -17.07
C ALA A 114 50.05 -6.80 -16.37
N SER A 115 49.68 -5.56 -15.98
CA SER A 115 50.62 -4.59 -15.41
C SER A 115 50.53 -4.45 -13.91
N GLY A 116 49.41 -4.82 -13.26
CA GLY A 116 49.32 -4.84 -11.81
C GLY A 116 50.05 -6.01 -11.15
N GLY A 117 50.53 -5.85 -9.92
CA GLY A 117 51.12 -6.93 -9.14
C GLY A 117 50.11 -8.05 -8.90
N ALA A 118 50.51 -9.31 -9.12
CA ALA A 118 49.65 -10.51 -9.06
C ALA A 118 48.37 -10.40 -9.93
N SER A 119 48.42 -9.63 -11.02
CA SER A 119 47.30 -9.48 -11.95
C SER A 119 47.25 -10.60 -13.00
N MET A 120 46.08 -10.84 -13.55
CA MET A 120 45.89 -11.90 -14.54
C MET A 120 45.06 -11.38 -15.74
N ALA A 121 45.64 -11.36 -16.94
CA ALA A 121 44.99 -11.03 -18.19
C ALA A 121 44.92 -12.25 -19.09
N PHE A 122 43.71 -12.67 -19.47
CA PHE A 122 43.48 -13.83 -20.31
C PHE A 122 42.49 -13.53 -21.44
N GLY A 123 42.94 -13.62 -22.68
CA GLY A 123 42.14 -13.37 -23.86
C GLY A 123 42.78 -12.36 -24.82
N VAL A 124 42.27 -12.24 -26.05
CA VAL A 124 42.81 -11.28 -27.01
C VAL A 124 42.60 -9.85 -26.53
N SER A 125 43.66 -9.09 -26.41
CA SER A 125 43.67 -7.68 -25.95
C SER A 125 43.10 -7.49 -24.53
N ALA A 126 43.07 -8.51 -23.70
CA ALA A 126 42.69 -8.39 -22.29
C ALA A 126 43.73 -7.56 -21.52
N LYS A 127 43.28 -6.70 -20.58
CA LYS A 127 44.12 -5.82 -19.80
C LYS A 127 43.80 -5.93 -18.30
N ALA A 128 44.75 -6.39 -17.50
CA ALA A 128 44.67 -6.41 -16.05
C ALA A 128 45.68 -5.39 -15.50
N LEU A 129 45.22 -4.18 -15.16
CA LEU A 129 46.05 -3.04 -14.85
C LEU A 129 46.21 -2.81 -13.36
N GLY A 130 45.18 -3.10 -12.56
CA GLY A 130 45.21 -2.98 -11.11
C GLY A 130 45.93 -4.13 -10.42
N ASP A 131 46.45 -3.91 -9.21
CA ASP A 131 47.04 -4.95 -8.38
C ASP A 131 46.01 -6.05 -8.04
N ARG A 132 46.41 -7.30 -8.18
CA ARG A 132 45.52 -8.48 -7.94
C ARG A 132 44.25 -8.45 -8.79
N SER A 133 44.29 -7.74 -9.92
CA SER A 133 43.15 -7.68 -10.82
C SER A 133 43.11 -8.87 -11.79
N VAL A 134 41.92 -9.20 -12.29
CA VAL A 134 41.70 -10.26 -13.24
C VAL A 134 40.88 -9.76 -14.42
N ALA A 135 41.43 -9.89 -15.63
CA ALA A 135 40.75 -9.59 -16.88
C ALA A 135 40.66 -10.87 -17.73
N LEU A 136 39.48 -11.46 -17.86
CA LEU A 136 39.23 -12.69 -18.61
C LEU A 136 38.20 -12.46 -19.72
N GLY A 137 38.64 -12.49 -20.95
CA GLY A 137 37.82 -12.29 -22.13
C GLY A 137 38.47 -11.36 -23.15
N ALA A 138 38.00 -11.42 -24.42
CA ALA A 138 38.53 -10.55 -25.45
C ALA A 138 38.24 -9.07 -25.13
N SER A 139 39.26 -8.24 -25.13
CA SER A 139 39.19 -6.81 -24.82
C SER A 139 38.62 -6.51 -23.41
N SER A 140 38.63 -7.47 -22.50
CA SER A 140 38.30 -7.19 -21.09
C SER A 140 39.34 -6.26 -20.46
N THR A 141 38.92 -5.42 -19.54
CA THR A 141 39.81 -4.47 -18.86
C THR A 141 39.52 -4.41 -17.37
N ALA A 142 40.48 -4.75 -16.53
CA ALA A 142 40.40 -4.63 -15.08
C ALA A 142 41.42 -3.57 -14.63
N THR A 143 40.95 -2.34 -14.36
CA THR A 143 41.80 -1.20 -14.00
C THR A 143 41.93 -1.03 -12.48
N GLY A 144 40.86 -1.29 -11.75
CA GLY A 144 40.88 -1.17 -10.29
C GLY A 144 41.65 -2.30 -9.62
N ASP A 145 42.31 -1.99 -8.51
CA ASP A 145 42.97 -3.02 -7.70
C ASP A 145 41.95 -4.00 -7.17
N ARG A 146 42.33 -5.29 -7.13
CA ARG A 146 41.47 -6.40 -6.68
C ARG A 146 40.17 -6.52 -7.47
N SER A 147 40.12 -5.92 -8.66
CA SER A 147 38.92 -5.96 -9.51
C SER A 147 38.93 -7.17 -10.47
N MET A 148 37.76 -7.55 -10.95
CA MET A 148 37.61 -8.72 -11.82
C MET A 148 36.68 -8.41 -12.98
N ALA A 149 37.20 -8.44 -14.20
CA ALA A 149 36.46 -8.24 -15.46
C ALA A 149 36.39 -9.55 -16.25
N LEU A 150 35.21 -10.17 -16.29
CA LEU A 150 34.97 -11.47 -16.95
C LEU A 150 33.96 -11.33 -18.09
N GLY A 151 34.41 -11.44 -19.30
CA GLY A 151 33.60 -11.35 -20.50
C GLY A 151 34.23 -10.50 -21.59
N ARG A 152 33.72 -10.62 -22.80
CA ARG A 152 34.17 -9.78 -23.91
C ARG A 152 33.79 -8.31 -23.63
N TYR A 153 34.75 -7.42 -23.74
CA TYR A 153 34.60 -5.98 -23.41
C TYR A 153 34.17 -5.71 -21.96
N ALA A 154 34.16 -6.69 -21.07
CA ALA A 154 33.90 -6.45 -19.64
C ALA A 154 34.93 -5.44 -19.07
N LYS A 155 34.48 -4.50 -18.24
CA LYS A 155 35.34 -3.44 -17.72
C LYS A 155 35.09 -3.20 -16.25
N THR A 156 36.19 -3.12 -15.47
CA THR A 156 36.17 -2.68 -14.09
C THR A 156 37.14 -1.55 -13.88
N ASN A 157 36.70 -0.43 -13.31
CA ASN A 157 37.56 0.70 -12.99
C ASN A 157 37.76 0.86 -11.47
N GLY A 158 36.77 0.52 -10.68
CA GLY A 158 36.80 0.72 -9.23
C GLY A 158 37.59 -0.35 -8.48
N PHE A 159 38.09 0.03 -7.29
CA PHE A 159 38.71 -0.87 -6.33
C PHE A 159 37.71 -1.98 -5.91
N THR A 160 38.15 -3.23 -5.90
CA THR A 160 37.30 -4.41 -5.54
C THR A 160 35.98 -4.50 -6.31
N SER A 161 35.98 -4.08 -7.57
CA SER A 161 34.80 -4.16 -8.44
C SER A 161 34.77 -5.47 -9.24
N LEU A 162 33.55 -5.91 -9.61
CA LEU A 162 33.32 -7.13 -10.37
C LEU A 162 32.41 -6.86 -11.58
N ALA A 163 32.90 -7.11 -12.77
CA ALA A 163 32.11 -7.05 -14.01
C ALA A 163 32.11 -8.43 -14.68
N VAL A 164 30.94 -9.02 -14.87
CA VAL A 164 30.77 -10.33 -15.52
C VAL A 164 29.68 -10.25 -16.59
N GLY A 165 30.07 -10.50 -17.83
CA GLY A 165 29.19 -10.45 -18.98
C GLY A 165 29.80 -9.67 -20.13
N ASP A 166 29.23 -9.84 -21.33
CA ASP A 166 29.64 -9.07 -22.49
C ASP A 166 29.33 -7.58 -22.27
N SER A 167 30.34 -6.72 -22.46
CA SER A 167 30.23 -5.26 -22.31
C SER A 167 29.71 -4.81 -20.94
N SER A 168 29.86 -5.62 -19.88
CA SER A 168 29.55 -5.26 -18.53
C SER A 168 30.51 -4.19 -17.99
N LEU A 169 30.03 -3.26 -17.18
CA LEU A 169 30.80 -2.16 -16.62
C LEU A 169 30.58 -2.05 -15.10
N ALA A 170 31.64 -2.22 -14.32
CA ALA A 170 31.68 -1.93 -12.90
C ALA A 170 32.67 -0.78 -12.64
N ASP A 171 32.16 0.45 -12.59
CA ASP A 171 32.97 1.68 -12.64
C ASP A 171 33.38 2.18 -11.26
N GLY A 172 32.47 2.20 -10.31
CA GLY A 172 32.73 2.65 -8.94
C GLY A 172 33.44 1.62 -8.07
N GLU A 173 33.90 2.07 -6.90
CA GLU A 173 34.49 1.23 -5.87
C GLU A 173 33.48 0.23 -5.33
N LYS A 174 33.89 -1.02 -5.15
CA LYS A 174 33.07 -2.12 -4.61
C LYS A 174 31.76 -2.35 -5.38
N THR A 175 31.79 -2.11 -6.69
CA THR A 175 30.62 -2.31 -7.56
C THR A 175 30.54 -3.71 -8.11
N ILE A 176 29.33 -4.16 -8.41
CA ILE A 176 29.06 -5.44 -9.06
C ILE A 176 28.19 -5.20 -10.31
N ALA A 177 28.69 -5.58 -11.47
CA ALA A 177 27.94 -5.58 -12.72
C ALA A 177 27.92 -7.00 -13.31
N LEU A 178 26.76 -7.66 -13.24
CA LEU A 178 26.60 -9.05 -13.70
C LEU A 178 25.47 -9.14 -14.74
N GLY A 179 25.83 -9.39 -15.95
CA GLY A 179 24.93 -9.49 -17.10
C GLY A 179 25.51 -8.85 -18.36
N ASN A 180 24.93 -9.18 -19.51
CA ASN A 180 25.27 -8.50 -20.77
C ASN A 180 24.91 -7.02 -20.64
N THR A 181 25.84 -6.14 -20.95
CA THR A 181 25.70 -4.68 -20.85
C THR A 181 25.23 -4.15 -19.48
N ALA A 182 25.36 -4.95 -18.40
CA ALA A 182 25.08 -4.50 -17.04
C ALA A 182 26.05 -3.38 -16.64
N LYS A 183 25.56 -2.35 -15.94
CA LYS A 183 26.33 -1.17 -15.58
C LYS A 183 26.14 -0.78 -14.13
N ALA A 184 27.20 -0.75 -13.35
CA ALA A 184 27.25 -0.27 -11.98
C ALA A 184 28.27 0.88 -11.90
N TYR A 185 27.81 2.13 -11.73
CA TYR A 185 28.65 3.30 -11.94
C TYR A 185 29.30 3.84 -10.67
N GLU A 186 28.53 3.97 -9.60
CA GLU A 186 28.98 4.64 -8.38
C GLU A 186 29.31 3.64 -7.27
N ILE A 187 29.94 4.11 -6.21
CA ILE A 187 30.38 3.30 -5.08
C ILE A 187 29.28 2.35 -4.56
N MET A 188 29.65 1.09 -4.32
CA MET A 188 28.77 0.06 -3.76
C MET A 188 27.48 -0.18 -4.56
N SER A 189 27.44 0.26 -5.83
CA SER A 189 26.29 -0.03 -6.67
C SER A 189 26.31 -1.45 -7.24
N ILE A 190 25.14 -2.04 -7.45
CA ILE A 190 24.97 -3.41 -7.93
C ILE A 190 24.02 -3.43 -9.14
N ALA A 191 24.48 -3.91 -10.27
CA ALA A 191 23.68 -4.13 -11.46
C ALA A 191 23.69 -5.61 -11.84
N LEU A 192 22.56 -6.29 -11.75
CA LEU A 192 22.40 -7.71 -12.04
C LEU A 192 21.28 -7.95 -13.06
N GLY A 193 21.64 -8.33 -14.24
CA GLY A 193 20.73 -8.62 -15.35
C GLY A 193 21.21 -8.05 -16.67
N ASP A 194 20.62 -8.52 -17.77
CA ASP A 194 20.85 -7.95 -19.09
C ASP A 194 20.43 -6.48 -19.13
N ASN A 195 21.36 -5.59 -19.50
CA ASN A 195 21.15 -4.15 -19.53
C ASN A 195 20.67 -3.53 -18.19
N ALA A 196 20.97 -4.16 -17.05
CA ALA A 196 20.69 -3.60 -15.72
C ALA A 196 21.58 -2.37 -15.49
N ASN A 197 21.03 -1.32 -14.90
CA ASN A 197 21.72 -0.05 -14.69
C ASN A 197 21.57 0.47 -13.25
N ALA A 198 22.65 0.46 -12.48
CA ALA A 198 22.77 1.05 -11.14
C ALA A 198 23.66 2.29 -11.23
N SER A 199 23.06 3.49 -11.25
CA SER A 199 23.72 4.71 -11.67
C SER A 199 24.33 5.53 -10.54
N LYS A 200 23.91 5.33 -9.29
CA LYS A 200 24.32 6.13 -8.14
C LYS A 200 24.81 5.26 -7.00
N GLU A 201 25.41 5.91 -6.01
CA GLU A 201 25.95 5.25 -4.83
C GLU A 201 24.90 4.41 -4.12
N TYR A 202 25.31 3.23 -3.66
CA TYR A 202 24.45 2.26 -2.96
C TYR A 202 23.21 1.84 -3.75
N SER A 203 23.13 2.16 -5.05
CA SER A 203 21.98 1.77 -5.87
C SER A 203 22.04 0.30 -6.27
N MET A 204 20.87 -0.32 -6.40
CA MET A 204 20.76 -1.73 -6.78
C MET A 204 19.74 -1.91 -7.91
N ALA A 205 20.19 -2.39 -9.06
CA ALA A 205 19.36 -2.73 -10.21
C ALA A 205 19.42 -4.25 -10.46
N LEU A 206 18.30 -4.95 -10.22
CA LEU A 206 18.21 -6.40 -10.29
C LEU A 206 17.11 -6.84 -11.25
N GLY A 207 17.48 -7.26 -12.42
CA GLY A 207 16.58 -7.70 -13.49
C GLY A 207 16.96 -7.15 -14.84
N ALA A 208 16.47 -7.76 -15.90
CA ALA A 208 16.74 -7.27 -17.27
C ALA A 208 16.15 -5.85 -17.45
N SER A 209 16.98 -4.93 -17.91
CA SER A 209 16.63 -3.52 -18.11
C SER A 209 16.09 -2.84 -16.85
N SER A 210 16.44 -3.31 -15.65
CA SER A 210 16.16 -2.60 -14.41
C SER A 210 17.03 -1.35 -14.29
N ALA A 211 16.50 -0.27 -13.72
CA ALA A 211 17.20 0.99 -13.55
C ALA A 211 17.05 1.53 -12.13
N ALA A 212 18.17 1.63 -11.40
CA ALA A 212 18.28 2.33 -10.11
C ALA A 212 19.08 3.61 -10.34
N SER A 213 18.40 4.74 -10.49
CA SER A 213 18.98 5.96 -11.05
C SER A 213 19.36 7.00 -9.99
N ALA A 214 19.06 6.76 -8.72
CA ALA A 214 19.35 7.67 -7.61
C ALA A 214 20.11 6.96 -6.49
N ALA A 215 20.66 7.73 -5.54
CA ALA A 215 21.33 7.20 -4.37
C ALA A 215 20.38 6.33 -3.53
N ASN A 216 20.89 5.20 -3.02
CA ASN A 216 20.15 4.22 -2.25
C ASN A 216 18.91 3.65 -2.97
N ALA A 217 18.75 3.90 -4.26
CA ALA A 217 17.60 3.42 -5.02
C ALA A 217 17.71 1.92 -5.30
N ILE A 218 16.60 1.20 -5.19
CA ILE A 218 16.53 -0.23 -5.47
C ILE A 218 15.47 -0.53 -6.50
N ALA A 219 15.88 -1.07 -7.64
CA ALA A 219 15.01 -1.52 -8.72
C ALA A 219 15.15 -3.04 -8.92
N VAL A 220 14.10 -3.79 -8.64
CA VAL A 220 14.07 -5.25 -8.77
C VAL A 220 12.92 -5.69 -9.67
N GLY A 221 13.26 -6.30 -10.77
CA GLY A 221 12.31 -6.77 -11.77
C GLY A 221 12.66 -6.30 -13.17
N ARG A 222 12.15 -6.98 -14.16
CA ARG A 222 12.36 -6.58 -15.56
C ARG A 222 11.71 -5.21 -15.84
N ASN A 223 12.48 -4.29 -16.39
CA ASN A 223 12.06 -2.92 -16.67
C ASN A 223 11.58 -2.15 -15.41
N SER A 224 11.98 -2.55 -14.21
CA SER A 224 11.70 -1.78 -13.00
C SER A 224 12.55 -0.50 -12.98
N ALA A 225 12.00 0.59 -12.45
CA ALA A 225 12.69 1.86 -12.35
C ALA A 225 12.54 2.48 -10.96
N ALA A 226 13.65 2.68 -10.27
CA ALA A 226 13.75 3.43 -9.02
C ALA A 226 14.54 4.71 -9.29
N ALA A 227 13.82 5.81 -9.49
CA ALA A 227 14.38 7.07 -9.97
C ALA A 227 14.63 8.09 -8.85
N GLY A 228 14.00 7.93 -7.70
CA GLY A 228 14.17 8.81 -6.54
C GLY A 228 15.22 8.30 -5.56
N VAL A 229 15.80 9.22 -4.77
CA VAL A 229 16.67 8.90 -3.64
C VAL A 229 15.87 8.06 -2.63
N ASP A 230 16.49 7.03 -2.06
CA ASP A 230 15.87 6.12 -1.09
C ASP A 230 14.60 5.43 -1.63
N SER A 231 14.45 5.35 -2.96
CA SER A 231 13.27 4.76 -3.58
C SER A 231 13.42 3.25 -3.80
N LEU A 232 12.29 2.56 -3.77
CA LEU A 232 12.19 1.13 -3.99
C LEU A 232 11.18 0.82 -5.10
N ALA A 233 11.62 0.17 -6.17
CA ALA A 233 10.76 -0.32 -7.22
C ALA A 233 10.90 -1.85 -7.35
N LEU A 234 9.87 -2.57 -6.96
CA LEU A 234 9.87 -4.03 -6.95
C LEU A 234 8.70 -4.61 -7.72
N GLY A 235 9.00 -5.14 -8.85
CA GLY A 235 8.05 -5.73 -9.78
C GLY A 235 8.41 -5.43 -11.23
N ARG A 236 7.86 -6.21 -12.13
CA ARG A 236 7.99 -5.95 -13.56
C ARG A 236 7.36 -4.59 -13.92
N GLN A 237 8.14 -3.71 -14.53
CA GLN A 237 7.67 -2.38 -14.95
C GLN A 237 7.15 -1.51 -13.77
N SER A 238 7.61 -1.77 -12.55
CA SER A 238 7.32 -0.91 -11.41
C SER A 238 8.09 0.40 -11.50
N LEU A 239 7.48 1.51 -11.09
CA LEU A 239 8.07 2.84 -11.19
C LEU A 239 7.98 3.59 -9.85
N ALA A 240 9.09 3.71 -9.14
CA ALA A 240 9.27 4.60 -8.00
C ALA A 240 9.90 5.90 -8.49
N SER A 241 9.07 6.90 -8.80
CA SER A 241 9.46 8.05 -9.62
C SER A 241 10.16 9.17 -8.86
N ALA A 242 10.05 9.19 -7.53
CA ALA A 242 10.55 10.29 -6.70
C ALA A 242 11.14 9.79 -5.38
N ALA A 243 11.68 10.71 -4.58
CA ALA A 243 12.31 10.39 -3.30
C ALA A 243 11.37 9.65 -2.34
N ASN A 244 11.92 8.65 -1.64
CA ASN A 244 11.19 7.80 -0.70
C ASN A 244 9.97 7.08 -1.31
N ALA A 245 9.87 7.01 -2.63
CA ALA A 245 8.79 6.30 -3.29
C ALA A 245 8.96 4.79 -3.15
N ILE A 246 7.90 4.10 -2.78
CA ILE A 246 7.89 2.64 -2.65
C ILE A 246 6.84 2.06 -3.60
N THR A 247 7.29 1.22 -4.53
CA THR A 247 6.39 0.48 -5.40
C THR A 247 6.65 -1.01 -5.31
N ILE A 248 5.59 -1.79 -5.11
CA ILE A 248 5.64 -3.25 -4.99
C ILE A 248 4.51 -3.88 -5.84
N GLY A 249 4.85 -4.46 -6.97
CA GLY A 249 3.92 -5.10 -7.90
C GLY A 249 4.22 -4.77 -9.35
N ALA A 250 3.72 -5.59 -10.22
CA ALA A 250 3.87 -5.34 -11.64
C ALA A 250 3.10 -4.05 -12.02
N GLU A 251 3.77 -3.17 -12.76
CA GLU A 251 3.16 -1.95 -13.29
C GLU A 251 2.64 -0.99 -12.21
N SER A 252 3.18 -1.10 -10.97
CA SER A 252 2.88 -0.17 -9.88
C SER A 252 3.66 1.14 -10.03
N GLU A 253 3.09 2.25 -9.55
CA GLU A 253 3.64 3.60 -9.69
C GLU A 253 3.52 4.36 -8.37
N ALA A 254 4.60 4.99 -7.89
CA ALA A 254 4.58 5.83 -6.69
C ALA A 254 5.33 7.15 -6.92
N ALA A 255 4.75 8.23 -6.40
CA ALA A 255 5.31 9.57 -6.35
C ALA A 255 6.14 9.80 -5.07
N GLU A 256 6.50 11.05 -4.76
CA GLU A 256 7.29 11.43 -3.60
C GLU A 256 6.64 11.02 -2.27
N ASN A 257 7.41 10.32 -1.43
CA ASN A 257 6.96 9.77 -0.14
C ASN A 257 5.71 8.88 -0.24
N ALA A 258 5.38 8.40 -1.43
CA ALA A 258 4.19 7.62 -1.65
C ALA A 258 4.49 6.12 -1.70
N THR A 259 3.49 5.31 -1.36
CA THR A 259 3.62 3.86 -1.35
C THR A 259 2.51 3.22 -2.19
N ALA A 260 2.90 2.49 -3.21
CA ALA A 260 2.00 1.78 -4.11
C ALA A 260 2.24 0.27 -4.06
N VAL A 261 1.18 -0.47 -3.74
CA VAL A 261 1.24 -1.90 -3.46
C VAL A 261 0.08 -2.67 -4.08
N GLY A 262 0.29 -3.41 -5.15
CA GLY A 262 -0.67 -4.18 -5.98
C GLY A 262 -0.29 -4.09 -7.42
N THR A 263 -0.59 -5.08 -8.16
CA THR A 263 -0.49 -4.98 -9.62
C THR A 263 -1.24 -3.73 -10.09
N LYS A 264 -0.55 -2.84 -10.77
CA LYS A 264 -1.10 -1.58 -11.27
C LYS A 264 -1.62 -0.64 -10.17
N ALA A 265 -1.15 -0.78 -8.93
CA ALA A 265 -1.43 0.19 -7.89
C ALA A 265 -0.73 1.52 -8.20
N LYS A 266 -1.40 2.63 -8.00
CA LYS A 266 -0.91 3.96 -8.31
C LYS A 266 -1.05 4.89 -7.11
N ALA A 267 0.06 5.25 -6.49
CA ALA A 267 0.15 6.25 -5.44
C ALA A 267 0.79 7.53 -6.03
N ARG A 268 0.01 8.30 -6.77
CA ARG A 268 0.48 9.46 -7.55
C ARG A 268 0.44 10.77 -6.78
N GLY A 269 -0.31 10.82 -5.70
CA GLY A 269 -0.27 11.96 -4.78
C GLY A 269 0.99 11.92 -3.92
N LYS A 270 1.55 13.07 -3.59
CA LYS A 270 2.60 13.17 -2.57
C LYS A 270 2.09 12.64 -1.23
N ASN A 271 2.91 11.88 -0.50
CA ASN A 271 2.55 11.25 0.77
C ASN A 271 1.33 10.30 0.68
N SER A 272 1.00 9.81 -0.50
CA SER A 272 -0.19 8.97 -0.71
C SER A 272 0.11 7.48 -0.53
N LEU A 273 -0.94 6.71 -0.25
CA LEU A 273 -0.89 5.26 -0.13
C LEU A 273 -1.92 4.60 -1.05
N ALA A 274 -1.48 3.73 -1.94
CA ALA A 274 -2.33 2.89 -2.76
C ALA A 274 -2.05 1.42 -2.49
N LEU A 275 -2.97 0.71 -1.85
CA LEU A 275 -2.83 -0.67 -1.43
C LEU A 275 -3.96 -1.54 -1.99
N GLY A 276 -3.65 -2.34 -2.97
CA GLY A 276 -4.58 -3.21 -3.69
C GLY A 276 -4.33 -3.20 -5.19
N ALA A 277 -4.70 -4.26 -5.89
CA ALA A 277 -4.57 -4.27 -7.34
C ALA A 277 -5.48 -3.20 -7.96
N ASN A 278 -4.94 -2.44 -8.91
CA ASN A 278 -5.59 -1.30 -9.55
C ASN A 278 -6.07 -0.20 -8.58
N SER A 279 -5.59 -0.16 -7.33
CA SER A 279 -5.88 0.97 -6.44
C SER A 279 -5.25 2.26 -6.97
N ASP A 280 -5.92 3.40 -6.79
CA ASP A 280 -5.46 4.69 -7.30
C ASP A 280 -5.60 5.79 -6.24
N SER A 281 -4.49 6.35 -5.78
CA SER A 281 -4.42 7.39 -4.77
C SER A 281 -3.71 8.60 -5.37
N THR A 282 -4.48 9.55 -5.88
CA THR A 282 -3.96 10.71 -6.62
C THR A 282 -3.92 11.99 -5.80
N GLY A 283 -4.69 12.07 -4.73
CA GLY A 283 -4.66 13.23 -3.83
C GLY A 283 -3.42 13.25 -2.94
N GLU A 284 -2.96 14.42 -2.57
CA GLU A 284 -1.91 14.55 -1.57
C GLU A 284 -2.39 14.01 -0.21
N GLY A 285 -1.58 13.17 0.43
CA GLY A 285 -1.92 12.53 1.70
C GLY A 285 -3.14 11.60 1.62
N SER A 286 -3.56 11.19 0.43
CA SER A 286 -4.71 10.31 0.25
C SER A 286 -4.36 8.84 0.47
N VAL A 287 -5.37 8.03 0.80
CA VAL A 287 -5.24 6.60 1.02
C VAL A 287 -6.30 5.84 0.24
N ALA A 288 -5.87 4.96 -0.65
CA ALA A 288 -6.72 4.04 -1.38
C ALA A 288 -6.38 2.60 -0.99
N LEU A 289 -7.24 1.94 -0.26
CA LEU A 289 -7.06 0.58 0.24
C LEU A 289 -8.19 -0.34 -0.25
N GLY A 290 -7.87 -1.20 -1.18
CA GLY A 290 -8.80 -2.17 -1.76
C GLY A 290 -8.60 -2.36 -3.26
N TYR A 291 -9.15 -3.42 -3.80
CA TYR A 291 -9.19 -3.65 -5.25
C TYR A 291 -9.96 -2.51 -5.93
N THR A 292 -9.35 -1.82 -6.86
CA THR A 292 -9.91 -0.66 -7.58
C THR A 292 -10.42 0.48 -6.66
N ALA A 293 -9.93 0.56 -5.41
CA ALA A 293 -10.21 1.70 -4.56
C ALA A 293 -9.59 2.98 -5.15
N ALA A 294 -10.32 4.09 -5.11
CA ALA A 294 -9.87 5.37 -5.66
C ALA A 294 -9.99 6.51 -4.63
N ALA A 295 -8.88 7.15 -4.29
CA ALA A 295 -8.80 8.30 -3.42
C ALA A 295 -8.20 9.49 -4.19
N ALA A 296 -9.06 10.30 -4.80
CA ALA A 296 -8.63 11.35 -5.71
C ALA A 296 -8.44 12.70 -5.02
N GLY A 297 -9.16 12.96 -3.95
CA GLY A 297 -9.05 14.24 -3.21
C GLY A 297 -7.84 14.28 -2.27
N ALA A 298 -7.34 15.45 -1.96
CA ALA A 298 -6.36 15.64 -0.91
C ALA A 298 -6.92 15.17 0.45
N SER A 299 -6.11 14.43 1.20
CA SER A 299 -6.52 13.83 2.48
C SER A 299 -7.75 12.91 2.37
N ALA A 300 -8.03 12.37 1.18
CA ALA A 300 -9.14 11.46 0.97
C ALA A 300 -8.79 10.03 1.42
N LEU A 301 -9.78 9.32 1.98
CA LEU A 301 -9.67 7.92 2.35
C LEU A 301 -10.72 7.08 1.61
N ALA A 302 -10.26 6.16 0.77
CA ALA A 302 -11.09 5.15 0.12
C ALA A 302 -10.69 3.77 0.65
N LEU A 303 -11.53 3.14 1.44
CA LEU A 303 -11.30 1.81 2.03
C LEU A 303 -12.40 0.84 1.64
N GLY A 304 -12.08 -0.09 0.80
CA GLY A 304 -12.98 -1.13 0.31
C GLY A 304 -12.82 -1.36 -1.19
N GLN A 305 -13.32 -2.49 -1.67
CA GLN A 305 -13.35 -2.75 -3.11
C GLN A 305 -14.24 -1.71 -3.81
N ASN A 306 -13.72 -1.09 -4.87
CA ASN A 306 -14.38 -0.01 -5.62
C ASN A 306 -14.82 1.18 -4.75
N ALA A 307 -14.25 1.39 -3.57
CA ALA A 307 -14.51 2.59 -2.76
C ALA A 307 -13.99 3.84 -3.48
N GLN A 308 -14.77 4.91 -3.50
CA GLN A 308 -14.45 6.16 -4.19
C GLN A 308 -14.51 7.36 -3.24
N ALA A 309 -13.37 7.98 -2.97
CA ALA A 309 -13.23 9.22 -2.22
C ALA A 309 -12.70 10.30 -3.17
N SER A 310 -13.60 11.06 -3.80
CA SER A 310 -13.28 11.82 -5.00
C SER A 310 -12.81 13.24 -4.74
N ASN A 311 -13.10 13.81 -3.57
CA ASN A 311 -12.82 15.21 -3.26
C ASN A 311 -12.03 15.36 -1.96
N THR A 312 -11.63 16.58 -1.65
CA THR A 312 -10.83 16.91 -0.45
C THR A 312 -11.54 16.47 0.84
N ASN A 313 -10.77 15.86 1.75
CA ASN A 313 -11.22 15.38 3.07
C ASN A 313 -12.39 14.40 3.00
N THR A 314 -12.55 13.67 1.91
CA THR A 314 -13.63 12.68 1.77
C THR A 314 -13.25 11.33 2.37
N ILE A 315 -14.24 10.62 2.90
CA ILE A 315 -14.08 9.27 3.41
C ILE A 315 -15.12 8.36 2.77
N ALA A 316 -14.66 7.35 2.06
CA ALA A 316 -15.46 6.28 1.52
C ALA A 316 -15.04 4.96 2.14
N LEU A 317 -15.82 4.44 3.08
CA LEU A 317 -15.53 3.21 3.82
C LEU A 317 -16.60 2.15 3.54
N GLY A 318 -16.24 1.16 2.76
CA GLY A 318 -17.11 0.07 2.37
C GLY A 318 -16.97 -0.31 0.90
N GLN A 319 -17.37 -1.51 0.55
CA GLN A 319 -17.41 -1.93 -0.86
C GLN A 319 -18.40 -1.05 -1.64
N ASN A 320 -17.96 -0.53 -2.79
CA ASN A 320 -18.75 0.38 -3.64
C ASN A 320 -19.25 1.64 -2.91
N SER A 321 -18.63 2.05 -1.81
CA SER A 321 -18.94 3.32 -1.14
C SER A 321 -18.45 4.50 -1.96
N SER A 322 -19.18 5.61 -1.95
CA SER A 322 -18.85 6.82 -2.72
C SER A 322 -19.02 8.09 -1.88
N ALA A 323 -17.93 8.84 -1.71
CA ALA A 323 -17.94 10.18 -1.13
C ALA A 323 -17.40 11.17 -2.18
N SER A 324 -18.29 11.93 -2.81
CA SER A 324 -17.95 12.69 -4.02
C SER A 324 -17.81 14.18 -3.82
N ALA A 325 -18.42 14.77 -2.80
CA ALA A 325 -18.29 16.19 -2.49
C ALA A 325 -17.27 16.45 -1.37
N ALA A 326 -16.80 17.68 -1.23
CA ALA A 326 -15.83 18.05 -0.20
C ALA A 326 -16.35 17.76 1.22
N ASN A 327 -15.49 17.20 2.06
CA ASN A 327 -15.79 16.79 3.44
C ASN A 327 -16.92 15.77 3.56
N ALA A 328 -17.30 15.09 2.46
CA ALA A 328 -18.35 14.08 2.48
C ALA A 328 -17.81 12.76 3.07
N ILE A 329 -18.67 12.06 3.82
CA ILE A 329 -18.35 10.82 4.49
C ILE A 329 -19.39 9.76 4.13
N ALA A 330 -18.97 8.68 3.49
CA ALA A 330 -19.80 7.54 3.13
C ALA A 330 -19.28 6.26 3.81
N ILE A 331 -20.04 5.73 4.76
CA ILE A 331 -19.66 4.53 5.53
C ILE A 331 -20.74 3.45 5.36
N GLY A 332 -20.37 2.36 4.76
CA GLY A 332 -21.23 1.22 4.49
C GLY A 332 -21.12 0.72 3.05
N THR A 333 -21.47 -0.53 2.82
CA THR A 333 -21.49 -1.08 1.46
C THR A 333 -22.50 -0.32 0.61
N GLY A 334 -22.04 0.22 -0.53
CA GLY A 334 -22.90 0.99 -1.43
C GLY A 334 -23.42 2.30 -0.86
N SER A 335 -22.82 2.82 0.23
CA SER A 335 -23.19 4.13 0.77
C SER A 335 -22.76 5.25 -0.16
N SER A 336 -23.51 6.34 -0.23
CA SER A 336 -23.29 7.48 -1.12
C SER A 336 -23.44 8.81 -0.38
N ALA A 337 -22.39 9.62 -0.34
CA ALA A 337 -22.39 10.97 0.21
C ALA A 337 -22.00 11.95 -0.90
N VAL A 338 -22.97 12.62 -1.49
CA VAL A 338 -22.79 13.51 -2.64
C VAL A 338 -22.96 15.00 -2.29
N GLY A 339 -23.58 15.32 -1.17
CA GLY A 339 -23.62 16.67 -0.64
C GLY A 339 -22.32 17.09 0.05
N SER A 340 -21.93 18.35 -0.01
CA SER A 340 -20.81 18.87 0.75
C SER A 340 -21.08 18.77 2.26
N ASN A 341 -20.08 18.35 3.04
CA ASN A 341 -20.20 18.12 4.49
C ASN A 341 -21.28 17.08 4.85
N SER A 342 -21.64 16.19 3.93
CA SER A 342 -22.69 15.20 4.16
C SER A 342 -22.12 13.92 4.78
N LEU A 343 -22.96 13.19 5.52
CA LEU A 343 -22.66 11.90 6.11
C LEU A 343 -23.70 10.86 5.72
N ALA A 344 -23.29 9.84 4.99
CA ALA A 344 -24.07 8.64 4.72
C ALA A 344 -23.54 7.47 5.55
N LEU A 345 -24.25 7.07 6.60
CA LEU A 345 -23.86 6.01 7.53
C LEU A 345 -24.83 4.82 7.46
N GLY A 346 -24.43 3.78 6.80
CA GLY A 346 -25.21 2.57 6.65
C GLY A 346 -25.08 1.97 5.24
N SER A 347 -25.37 0.69 5.11
CA SER A 347 -25.38 0.05 3.79
C SER A 347 -26.43 0.72 2.89
N SER A 348 -26.04 1.08 1.67
CA SER A 348 -26.91 1.76 0.69
C SER A 348 -27.55 3.04 1.21
N SER A 349 -26.98 3.69 2.24
CA SER A 349 -27.43 5.02 2.68
C SER A 349 -27.03 6.09 1.67
N SER A 350 -27.84 7.14 1.51
CA SER A 350 -27.60 8.23 0.57
C SER A 350 -27.78 9.59 1.27
N ALA A 351 -26.75 10.41 1.28
CA ALA A 351 -26.80 11.79 1.76
C ALA A 351 -26.54 12.73 0.57
N GLY A 352 -27.64 13.17 -0.06
CA GLY A 352 -27.64 14.01 -1.27
C GLY A 352 -27.54 15.49 -0.99
N GLY A 353 -28.19 15.97 0.07
CA GLY A 353 -28.19 17.37 0.48
C GLY A 353 -26.85 17.82 1.12
N ASN A 354 -26.55 19.11 1.01
CA ASN A 354 -25.42 19.69 1.72
C ASN A 354 -25.67 19.72 3.23
N ASN A 355 -24.65 19.49 4.03
CA ASN A 355 -24.76 19.41 5.50
C ASN A 355 -25.81 18.38 5.96
N SER A 356 -26.14 17.40 5.13
CA SER A 356 -27.14 16.39 5.43
C SER A 356 -26.54 15.14 6.03
N VAL A 357 -27.33 14.41 6.81
CA VAL A 357 -26.93 13.17 7.46
C VAL A 357 -27.98 12.10 7.22
N ALA A 358 -27.59 10.99 6.61
CA ALA A 358 -28.41 9.79 6.43
C ALA A 358 -27.90 8.67 7.34
N ILE A 359 -28.66 8.27 8.34
CA ILE A 359 -28.28 7.24 9.33
C ILE A 359 -29.13 5.99 9.16
N GLY A 360 -28.45 4.87 8.96
CA GLY A 360 -29.07 3.55 8.84
C GLY A 360 -29.10 3.06 7.40
N ALA A 361 -29.19 1.74 7.25
CA ALA A 361 -29.23 1.11 5.94
C ALA A 361 -30.39 1.68 5.10
N SER A 362 -30.12 2.03 3.84
CA SER A 362 -31.07 2.60 2.88
C SER A 362 -31.75 3.90 3.36
N SER A 363 -31.15 4.62 4.30
CA SER A 363 -31.66 5.96 4.67
C SER A 363 -31.28 6.95 3.58
N THR A 364 -32.18 7.90 3.31
CA THR A 364 -31.98 8.97 2.32
C THR A 364 -32.13 10.34 2.97
N ALA A 365 -31.20 11.27 2.68
CA ALA A 365 -31.21 12.65 3.12
C ALA A 365 -30.88 13.54 1.91
N ASP A 366 -31.89 13.84 1.11
CA ASP A 366 -31.72 14.53 -0.18
C ASP A 366 -31.83 16.05 -0.06
N GLU A 367 -32.38 16.55 1.06
CA GLU A 367 -32.49 17.98 1.36
C GLU A 367 -31.26 18.47 2.14
N ASP A 368 -30.97 19.77 1.98
CA ASP A 368 -29.88 20.41 2.74
C ASP A 368 -30.23 20.55 4.23
N ASN A 369 -29.23 20.41 5.09
CA ASN A 369 -29.33 20.63 6.54
C ASN A 369 -30.32 19.69 7.25
N VAL A 370 -30.53 18.49 6.76
CA VAL A 370 -31.42 17.49 7.36
C VAL A 370 -30.66 16.31 7.94
N VAL A 371 -31.26 15.70 8.93
CA VAL A 371 -30.88 14.38 9.42
C VAL A 371 -32.01 13.39 9.16
N SER A 372 -31.72 12.38 8.39
CA SER A 372 -32.66 11.31 8.06
C SER A 372 -32.25 9.99 8.69
N VAL A 373 -33.16 9.32 9.35
CA VAL A 373 -32.95 7.97 9.91
C VAL A 373 -33.69 6.90 9.10
N GLY A 374 -34.20 7.26 7.93
CA GLY A 374 -34.97 6.36 7.08
C GLY A 374 -35.07 6.85 5.65
N SER A 375 -36.08 6.37 4.92
CA SER A 375 -36.43 6.79 3.58
C SER A 375 -37.94 6.94 3.44
N GLY A 376 -38.42 7.46 2.30
CA GLY A 376 -39.85 7.57 2.05
C GLY A 376 -40.62 6.24 2.14
N SER A 377 -39.96 5.13 1.88
CA SER A 377 -40.56 3.78 1.93
C SER A 377 -40.23 2.98 3.19
N ALA A 378 -39.26 3.44 4.01
CA ALA A 378 -38.80 2.72 5.19
C ALA A 378 -38.41 3.68 6.31
N GLN A 379 -39.39 4.07 7.11
CA GLN A 379 -39.16 4.93 8.28
C GLN A 379 -38.68 4.08 9.47
N ARG A 380 -37.95 4.74 10.39
CA ARG A 380 -37.49 4.14 11.64
C ARG A 380 -38.05 4.89 12.84
N ARG A 381 -38.37 4.14 13.88
CA ARG A 381 -38.73 4.74 15.19
C ARG A 381 -37.45 5.14 15.91
N ILE A 382 -37.46 6.35 16.50
CA ILE A 382 -36.47 6.72 17.50
C ILE A 382 -36.99 6.24 18.85
N VAL A 383 -36.28 5.36 19.51
CA VAL A 383 -36.69 4.72 20.77
C VAL A 383 -35.72 5.07 21.89
N ASN A 384 -36.13 4.78 23.14
CA ASN A 384 -35.34 5.07 24.36
C ASN A 384 -35.08 6.60 24.56
N MET A 385 -36.04 7.39 24.14
CA MET A 385 -36.03 8.82 24.36
C MET A 385 -36.74 9.11 25.68
N ALA A 386 -36.09 9.88 26.55
CA ALA A 386 -36.72 10.39 27.77
C ALA A 386 -37.85 11.37 27.42
N ALA A 387 -38.65 11.72 28.40
CA ALA A 387 -39.63 12.77 28.27
C ALA A 387 -38.92 14.12 28.15
N GLY A 388 -39.18 14.83 27.05
CA GLY A 388 -38.69 16.18 26.86
C GLY A 388 -39.52 17.21 27.68
N GLU A 389 -38.91 18.35 27.97
CA GLU A 389 -39.61 19.44 28.62
C GLU A 389 -40.72 19.99 27.73
N ILE A 390 -41.88 20.15 28.25
CA ILE A 390 -43.03 20.78 27.60
C ILE A 390 -43.23 22.19 28.17
N SER A 391 -42.56 23.15 27.53
CA SER A 391 -42.69 24.58 27.89
C SER A 391 -42.76 25.42 26.63
N THR A 392 -43.04 26.72 26.80
CA THR A 392 -43.15 27.68 25.67
C THR A 392 -41.83 27.82 24.89
N ASP A 393 -40.71 27.58 25.52
CA ASP A 393 -39.37 27.79 24.95
C ASP A 393 -38.62 26.45 24.68
N SER A 394 -39.29 25.31 24.91
CA SER A 394 -38.68 24.00 24.71
C SER A 394 -38.32 23.77 23.25
N LYS A 395 -37.09 23.30 23.04
CA LYS A 395 -36.57 22.81 21.75
C LYS A 395 -36.43 21.29 21.75
N GLU A 396 -36.96 20.61 22.76
CA GLU A 396 -36.89 19.17 22.87
C GLU A 396 -37.96 18.49 22.04
N ALA A 397 -37.61 17.37 21.46
CA ALA A 397 -38.57 16.45 20.90
C ALA A 397 -39.36 15.77 22.03
N ILE A 398 -40.61 15.49 21.82
CA ILE A 398 -41.45 14.76 22.77
C ILE A 398 -41.47 13.27 22.41
N ASN A 399 -41.55 12.41 23.41
CA ASN A 399 -41.76 10.98 23.21
C ASN A 399 -43.25 10.58 23.25
N GLY A 400 -43.54 9.33 22.86
CA GLY A 400 -44.91 8.83 22.82
C GLY A 400 -45.61 8.84 24.18
N SER A 401 -44.90 8.71 25.32
CA SER A 401 -45.50 8.75 26.63
C SER A 401 -46.01 10.15 27.01
N GLN A 402 -45.30 11.19 26.60
CA GLN A 402 -45.72 12.59 26.80
C GLN A 402 -46.95 12.92 25.95
N LEU A 403 -46.92 12.48 24.67
CA LEU A 403 -48.12 12.66 23.82
C LEU A 403 -49.32 11.90 24.39
N TYR A 404 -49.07 10.69 24.90
CA TYR A 404 -50.12 9.93 25.57
C TYR A 404 -50.64 10.64 26.83
N ALA A 405 -49.72 11.20 27.65
CA ALA A 405 -50.10 11.92 28.86
C ALA A 405 -50.92 13.19 28.53
N ILE A 406 -50.51 13.93 27.50
CA ILE A 406 -51.28 15.08 26.98
C ILE A 406 -52.63 14.63 26.48
N SER A 407 -52.66 13.64 25.62
CA SER A 407 -53.91 13.10 25.09
C SER A 407 -54.83 12.60 26.22
N ARG A 408 -54.26 11.97 27.23
CA ARG A 408 -54.99 11.52 28.44
C ARG A 408 -55.53 12.70 29.26
N SER A 409 -54.68 13.72 29.49
CA SER A 409 -55.09 14.93 30.17
C SER A 409 -56.26 15.65 29.41
N VAL A 410 -56.20 15.65 28.10
CA VAL A 410 -57.28 16.18 27.26
C VAL A 410 -58.55 15.30 27.40
N ALA A 411 -58.38 13.97 27.29
CA ALA A 411 -59.48 13.03 27.41
C ALA A 411 -60.17 13.17 28.77
N ASP A 412 -59.37 13.26 29.86
CA ASP A 412 -59.85 13.44 31.22
C ASP A 412 -60.62 14.76 31.38
N ARG A 413 -60.16 15.85 30.75
CA ARG A 413 -60.84 17.14 30.81
C ARG A 413 -62.06 17.20 29.88
N LEU A 414 -62.01 16.46 28.76
CA LEU A 414 -63.17 16.32 27.92
C LEU A 414 -64.30 15.51 28.60
N GLY A 415 -63.93 14.58 29.50
CA GLY A 415 -64.90 13.76 30.19
C GLY A 415 -65.69 12.84 29.25
N GLY A 416 -66.91 12.56 29.57
CA GLY A 416 -67.78 11.75 28.73
C GLY A 416 -67.30 10.31 28.48
N GLY A 417 -66.39 9.76 29.29
CA GLY A 417 -65.78 8.47 29.04
C GLY A 417 -64.70 8.49 27.96
N ALA A 418 -64.21 9.66 27.61
CA ALA A 418 -63.11 9.79 26.68
C ALA A 418 -61.87 9.00 27.14
N ASP A 419 -61.28 8.27 26.23
CA ASP A 419 -60.06 7.48 26.46
C ASP A 419 -59.09 7.63 25.29
N VAL A 420 -57.85 7.27 25.48
CA VAL A 420 -56.81 7.38 24.46
C VAL A 420 -56.60 6.01 23.79
N ALA A 421 -56.77 5.97 22.49
CA ALA A 421 -56.47 4.80 21.69
C ALA A 421 -54.94 4.55 21.58
N SER A 422 -54.53 3.35 21.16
CA SER A 422 -53.13 2.97 20.97
C SER A 422 -52.39 3.83 19.93
N ASN A 423 -53.08 4.51 19.06
CA ASN A 423 -52.55 5.47 18.07
C ASN A 423 -52.50 6.91 18.59
N GLY A 424 -52.82 7.15 19.88
CA GLY A 424 -52.85 8.48 20.51
C GLY A 424 -54.10 9.32 20.25
N THR A 425 -55.06 8.80 19.50
CA THR A 425 -56.33 9.51 19.25
C THR A 425 -57.27 9.37 20.43
N ILE A 426 -58.03 10.44 20.69
CA ILE A 426 -59.07 10.42 21.74
C ILE A 426 -60.30 9.73 21.15
N LYS A 427 -60.84 8.78 21.86
CA LYS A 427 -62.01 7.97 21.47
C LYS A 427 -63.00 7.81 22.63
N GLY A 428 -64.14 7.24 22.34
CA GLY A 428 -65.10 6.81 23.35
C GLY A 428 -65.89 7.92 24.03
N MET A 429 -65.71 9.19 23.57
CA MET A 429 -66.47 10.29 24.12
C MET A 429 -67.97 10.06 23.92
N SER A 430 -68.69 10.18 24.97
CA SER A 430 -70.16 10.18 24.94
C SER A 430 -70.69 11.16 25.96
N TYR A 431 -71.17 12.29 25.48
CA TYR A 431 -71.81 13.33 26.31
C TYR A 431 -73.29 13.13 26.28
N LYS A 432 -73.80 12.64 27.42
CA LYS A 432 -75.24 12.40 27.59
C LYS A 432 -75.90 13.70 27.99
N LEU A 433 -76.52 14.35 27.08
CA LEU A 433 -77.25 15.59 27.31
C LEU A 433 -78.75 15.33 27.07
N LYS A 434 -79.50 15.49 28.11
CA LYS A 434 -80.95 15.24 28.10
C LYS A 434 -81.32 13.89 27.50
N LYS A 435 -81.69 13.83 26.24
CA LYS A 435 -82.14 12.62 25.53
C LYS A 435 -81.22 12.22 24.36
N ARG A 436 -80.05 12.79 24.23
CA ARG A 436 -79.12 12.51 23.13
C ARG A 436 -77.70 12.30 23.65
N ASP A 437 -77.06 11.41 23.01
CA ASP A 437 -75.63 11.16 23.19
C ASP A 437 -74.88 11.85 22.04
N PHE A 438 -73.80 12.57 22.39
CA PHE A 438 -72.92 13.26 21.45
C PHE A 438 -71.51 12.65 21.57
N ASN A 439 -70.84 12.50 20.45
CA ASN A 439 -69.53 11.89 20.39
C ASN A 439 -68.39 12.92 20.26
N ASN A 440 -68.68 14.20 20.28
CA ASN A 440 -67.72 15.29 20.33
C ASN A 440 -68.27 16.48 21.16
N VAL A 441 -67.32 17.26 21.73
CA VAL A 441 -67.62 18.40 22.58
C VAL A 441 -68.35 19.47 21.81
N GLY A 442 -67.92 19.72 20.51
CA GLY A 442 -68.50 20.74 19.69
C GLY A 442 -70.00 20.52 19.47
N GLU A 443 -70.41 19.31 19.11
CA GLU A 443 -71.82 18.96 18.95
C GLU A 443 -72.58 19.01 20.26
N ALA A 444 -71.94 18.54 21.36
CA ALA A 444 -72.54 18.60 22.70
C ALA A 444 -72.70 20.05 23.15
N LEU A 445 -71.67 20.90 22.95
CA LEU A 445 -71.76 22.30 23.25
C LEU A 445 -72.70 23.04 22.32
N GLN A 446 -72.68 22.71 21.02
CA GLN A 446 -73.64 23.28 20.08
C GLN A 446 -75.08 22.87 20.42
N TYR A 447 -75.26 21.63 20.87
CA TYR A 447 -76.55 21.19 21.37
C TYR A 447 -76.93 21.96 22.64
N LEU A 448 -75.96 22.10 23.57
CA LEU A 448 -76.19 22.92 24.76
C LEU A 448 -76.41 24.38 24.38
N ASP A 449 -75.61 24.87 23.43
CA ASP A 449 -75.70 26.20 22.91
C ASP A 449 -77.09 26.42 22.28
N ASN A 450 -77.52 25.53 21.47
CA ASN A 450 -78.85 25.56 20.89
C ASN A 450 -79.95 25.41 21.94
N GLU A 451 -79.61 24.87 23.14
CA GLU A 451 -80.58 24.63 24.21
C GLU A 451 -80.37 25.59 25.41
N THR A 452 -79.35 26.44 25.39
CA THR A 452 -79.02 27.42 26.41
C THR A 452 -79.09 28.89 25.85
N LEU A 453 -79.28 29.76 26.74
CA LEU A 453 -79.25 31.17 26.39
C LEU A 453 -77.80 31.66 26.30
N HIS A 454 -77.46 32.28 25.16
CA HIS A 454 -76.19 33.00 24.98
C HIS A 454 -76.29 34.48 25.34
N TRP A 455 -75.21 34.96 25.96
CA TRP A 455 -75.12 36.40 26.18
C TRP A 455 -74.74 37.10 24.90
N ASP A 456 -75.68 37.84 24.38
CA ASP A 456 -75.48 38.74 23.23
C ASP A 456 -75.11 40.17 23.73
N SER A 457 -73.78 40.50 23.63
CA SER A 457 -73.28 41.79 24.15
C SER A 457 -73.81 43.00 23.38
N ALA A 458 -74.15 42.86 22.12
CA ALA A 458 -74.73 43.89 21.32
C ALA A 458 -76.22 44.16 21.70
N LYS A 459 -76.86 43.13 22.25
CA LYS A 459 -78.23 43.18 22.71
C LYS A 459 -78.40 43.33 24.20
N GLY A 460 -77.24 43.20 24.95
CA GLY A 460 -77.28 43.27 26.42
C GLY A 460 -78.15 42.18 27.05
N ALA A 461 -78.36 41.06 26.39
CA ALA A 461 -79.27 39.98 26.79
C ALA A 461 -78.78 38.61 26.41
N PHE A 462 -79.23 37.57 27.08
CA PHE A 462 -78.96 36.19 26.67
C PHE A 462 -79.76 35.89 25.40
N SER A 463 -79.06 35.41 24.36
CA SER A 463 -79.64 34.95 23.10
C SER A 463 -79.58 33.40 23.00
N ALA A 464 -80.66 32.87 22.50
CA ALA A 464 -80.79 31.39 22.26
C ALA A 464 -80.24 30.99 20.90
N SER A 465 -79.67 31.87 20.09
CA SER A 465 -79.19 31.58 18.74
C SER A 465 -77.83 32.21 18.49
N TYR A 466 -76.73 31.38 18.68
CA TYR A 466 -75.41 31.72 18.19
C TYR A 466 -74.75 30.44 17.63
N ILE A 467 -74.71 30.31 16.35
CA ILE A 467 -73.96 29.30 15.65
C ILE A 467 -73.04 30.00 14.66
N VAL A 468 -71.72 29.91 14.85
CA VAL A 468 -70.78 30.26 13.81
C VAL A 468 -70.60 29.07 12.92
N LYS A 469 -71.22 29.09 11.75
CA LYS A 469 -70.94 28.12 10.70
C LYS A 469 -70.06 28.77 9.65
N ASN A 470 -69.11 27.97 9.11
CA ASN A 470 -68.46 28.32 7.85
C ASN A 470 -69.52 28.44 6.75
N ALA A 471 -69.19 29.03 5.61
CA ALA A 471 -70.11 29.25 4.50
C ALA A 471 -70.73 27.91 3.96
N ASP A 472 -70.09 26.75 4.27
CA ASP A 472 -70.48 25.40 3.93
C ASP A 472 -71.16 24.64 5.08
N GLY A 473 -71.33 25.27 6.24
CA GLY A 473 -71.95 24.67 7.42
C GLY A 473 -71.05 23.79 8.26
N THR A 474 -69.77 23.65 7.95
CA THR A 474 -68.76 22.90 8.68
C THR A 474 -67.97 23.76 9.64
N ILE A 475 -67.37 23.14 10.69
CA ILE A 475 -66.43 23.83 11.57
C ILE A 475 -65.07 23.84 10.87
N ALA A 476 -64.54 24.99 10.60
CA ALA A 476 -63.23 25.13 9.96
C ALA A 476 -62.12 24.65 10.91
N SER A 477 -61.48 23.54 10.62
CA SER A 477 -60.17 23.22 11.17
C SER A 477 -59.18 22.99 10.03
N THR A 478 -58.26 23.87 9.86
CA THR A 478 -57.08 23.60 9.00
C THR A 478 -56.01 22.97 9.86
N VAL A 479 -55.69 21.72 9.60
CA VAL A 479 -54.49 21.11 10.17
C VAL A 479 -53.40 21.37 9.19
N ALA A 480 -52.45 22.26 9.54
CA ALA A 480 -51.23 22.44 8.79
C ALA A 480 -50.20 21.41 9.27
N GLU A 481 -49.55 20.79 8.34
CA GLU A 481 -48.39 19.97 8.64
C GLU A 481 -47.29 20.87 9.22
N ASN A 482 -46.91 20.63 10.47
CA ASN A 482 -45.92 21.43 11.18
C ASN A 482 -44.70 20.60 11.54
N LYS A 483 -43.52 21.19 11.36
CA LYS A 483 -42.29 20.68 11.88
C LYS A 483 -42.25 20.83 13.41
N ILE A 484 -41.63 19.91 14.12
CA ILE A 484 -41.27 20.12 15.51
C ILE A 484 -40.12 21.14 15.52
N ILE A 485 -40.39 22.36 15.97
CA ILE A 485 -39.44 23.45 16.06
C ILE A 485 -39.32 23.93 17.51
N ASN A 486 -38.18 24.56 17.80
CA ASN A 486 -37.93 25.11 19.14
C ASN A 486 -37.97 24.05 20.27
N VAL A 487 -37.58 22.83 19.93
CA VAL A 487 -37.41 21.75 20.91
C VAL A 487 -36.17 22.06 21.75
N LYS A 488 -36.35 22.21 23.06
CA LYS A 488 -35.25 22.44 24.01
C LYS A 488 -34.36 21.20 24.06
N ASP A 489 -33.09 21.43 24.45
CA ASP A 489 -32.15 20.35 24.69
C ASP A 489 -32.66 19.40 25.78
N GLY A 490 -32.73 18.13 25.46
CA GLY A 490 -33.06 17.08 26.38
C GLY A 490 -31.83 16.58 27.14
N ASP A 491 -32.04 15.97 28.28
CA ASP A 491 -30.99 15.28 29.00
C ASP A 491 -30.45 14.10 28.20
N ILE A 492 -29.15 14.09 27.93
CA ILE A 492 -28.48 12.98 27.26
C ILE A 492 -27.74 12.15 28.31
N SER A 493 -28.44 11.20 28.90
CA SER A 493 -27.88 10.28 29.89
C SER A 493 -28.27 8.83 29.57
N ALA A 494 -27.59 7.86 30.16
CA ALA A 494 -27.87 6.43 29.96
C ALA A 494 -29.29 6.01 30.36
N THR A 495 -29.96 6.78 31.20
CA THR A 495 -31.32 6.56 31.73
C THR A 495 -32.34 7.55 31.16
N SER A 496 -31.90 8.52 30.40
CA SER A 496 -32.77 9.52 29.81
C SER A 496 -33.67 8.90 28.74
N LYS A 497 -34.91 9.32 28.72
CA LYS A 497 -35.90 9.08 27.68
C LYS A 497 -36.31 10.36 26.96
N ASP A 498 -35.51 11.41 27.13
CA ASP A 498 -35.78 12.68 26.48
C ASP A 498 -35.62 12.54 24.97
N ALA A 499 -36.51 13.15 24.27
CA ALA A 499 -36.29 13.41 22.86
C ALA A 499 -35.17 14.44 22.70
N ILE A 500 -34.26 14.19 21.78
CA ILE A 500 -33.22 15.14 21.43
C ILE A 500 -33.68 16.08 20.32
N ASN A 501 -33.33 17.32 20.38
CA ASN A 501 -33.61 18.27 19.30
C ASN A 501 -32.54 18.25 18.20
N GLY A 502 -32.84 18.92 17.08
CA GLY A 502 -31.90 18.99 15.97
C GLY A 502 -30.55 19.62 16.30
N SER A 503 -30.45 20.51 17.31
CA SER A 503 -29.17 21.10 17.72
C SER A 503 -28.31 20.09 18.50
N GLN A 504 -28.91 19.30 19.37
CA GLN A 504 -28.21 18.23 20.08
C GLN A 504 -27.72 17.14 19.13
N LEU A 505 -28.59 16.75 18.18
CA LEU A 505 -28.22 15.78 17.17
C LEU A 505 -27.10 16.31 16.25
N LYS A 506 -27.15 17.60 15.91
CA LYS A 506 -26.05 18.23 15.15
C LYS A 506 -24.73 18.14 15.91
N THR A 507 -24.75 18.45 17.21
CA THR A 507 -23.53 18.33 18.06
C THR A 507 -23.02 16.89 18.08
N THR A 508 -23.91 15.92 18.23
CA THR A 508 -23.53 14.50 18.18
C THR A 508 -22.89 14.12 16.86
N ASN A 509 -23.50 14.59 15.74
CA ASN A 509 -22.97 14.31 14.39
C ASN A 509 -21.64 14.99 14.14
N ASP A 510 -21.43 16.22 14.67
CA ASP A 510 -20.15 16.91 14.60
C ASP A 510 -19.06 16.12 15.36
N ASN A 511 -19.42 15.56 16.52
CA ASN A 511 -18.54 14.69 17.29
C ASN A 511 -18.25 13.37 16.55
N VAL A 512 -19.28 12.77 15.92
CA VAL A 512 -19.10 11.57 15.08
C VAL A 512 -18.20 11.88 13.88
N ALA A 513 -18.41 13.02 13.22
CA ALA A 513 -17.56 13.44 12.11
C ALA A 513 -16.10 13.66 12.57
N THR A 514 -15.93 14.30 13.74
CA THR A 514 -14.62 14.47 14.37
C THR A 514 -13.97 13.14 14.72
N ASN A 515 -14.72 12.23 15.33
CA ASN A 515 -14.22 10.89 15.65
C ASN A 515 -13.88 10.10 14.39
N THR A 516 -14.67 10.27 13.33
CA THR A 516 -14.40 9.62 12.04
C THR A 516 -13.11 10.16 11.43
N THR A 517 -12.91 11.48 11.50
CA THR A 517 -11.64 12.10 11.09
C THR A 517 -10.47 11.60 11.93
N ASN A 518 -10.67 11.46 13.24
CA ASN A 518 -9.64 10.93 14.14
C ASN A 518 -9.34 9.46 13.85
N ILE A 519 -10.36 8.66 13.55
CA ILE A 519 -10.21 7.25 13.12
C ILE A 519 -9.46 7.18 11.79
N THR A 520 -9.74 8.09 10.87
CA THR A 520 -9.02 8.21 9.60
C THR A 520 -7.55 8.50 9.84
N ASN A 521 -7.26 9.56 10.62
CA ASN A 521 -5.89 9.94 10.96
C ASN A 521 -5.14 8.80 11.68
N LEU A 522 -5.86 8.05 12.52
CA LEU A 522 -5.29 6.86 13.19
C LEU A 522 -5.06 5.72 12.21
N THR A 523 -5.97 5.53 11.27
CA THR A 523 -5.85 4.50 10.22
C THR A 523 -4.69 4.82 9.29
N ASP A 524 -4.54 6.11 8.92
CA ASP A 524 -3.41 6.61 8.14
C ASP A 524 -2.10 6.40 8.92
N SER A 525 -2.08 6.76 10.20
CA SER A 525 -0.92 6.56 11.08
C SER A 525 -0.59 5.08 11.29
N VAL A 526 -1.60 4.23 11.34
CA VAL A 526 -1.45 2.75 11.40
C VAL A 526 -1.00 2.22 10.04
N GLY A 527 -1.46 2.86 8.95
CA GLY A 527 -0.98 2.61 7.59
C GLY A 527 0.51 2.90 7.49
N ASP A 528 0.90 4.12 7.83
CA ASP A 528 2.30 4.56 7.85
C ASP A 528 3.16 3.65 8.75
N LEU A 529 2.65 3.30 9.95
CA LEU A 529 3.35 2.38 10.86
C LEU A 529 3.50 0.97 10.28
N LYS A 530 2.50 0.54 9.50
CA LYS A 530 2.50 -0.76 8.83
C LYS A 530 3.46 -0.78 7.64
N ASP A 531 3.63 0.39 7.00
CA ASP A 531 4.53 0.56 5.88
C ASP A 531 5.99 0.68 6.32
N ASP A 532 6.21 1.20 7.54
CA ASP A 532 7.56 1.32 8.11
C ASP A 532 8.00 0.08 8.90
N ALA A 533 7.08 -0.83 9.20
CA ALA A 533 7.34 -1.98 10.06
C ALA A 533 7.58 -3.27 9.27
N LEU A 534 8.49 -4.07 9.76
CA LEU A 534 8.55 -5.47 9.37
C LEU A 534 7.31 -6.19 9.89
N LEU A 535 6.41 -6.58 9.01
CA LEU A 535 5.15 -7.23 9.38
C LEU A 535 5.32 -8.74 9.54
N TRP A 536 4.78 -9.29 10.61
CA TRP A 536 4.71 -10.73 10.82
C TRP A 536 3.60 -11.34 9.96
N ASN A 537 3.96 -12.25 9.03
CA ASN A 537 3.01 -12.89 8.11
C ASN A 537 2.46 -14.23 8.59
N GLY A 538 2.73 -14.59 9.86
CA GLY A 538 2.38 -15.89 10.44
C GLY A 538 3.55 -16.88 10.50
N THR A 539 4.59 -16.68 9.73
CA THR A 539 5.78 -17.54 9.66
C THR A 539 7.10 -16.78 9.73
N ALA A 540 7.12 -15.54 9.29
CA ALA A 540 8.31 -14.70 9.26
C ALA A 540 7.94 -13.22 9.29
N PHE A 541 8.89 -12.36 9.64
CA PHE A 541 8.76 -10.92 9.41
C PHE A 541 8.95 -10.62 7.92
N SER A 542 7.96 -10.00 7.32
CA SER A 542 7.96 -9.60 5.92
C SER A 542 8.29 -8.12 5.81
N ALA A 543 9.25 -7.81 4.97
CA ALA A 543 9.54 -6.44 4.54
C ALA A 543 8.78 -6.09 3.26
N ALA A 544 7.74 -6.82 2.91
CA ALA A 544 6.87 -6.49 1.79
C ALA A 544 5.91 -5.37 2.22
N HIS A 545 5.95 -4.25 1.55
CA HIS A 545 5.06 -3.11 1.78
C HIS A 545 4.35 -2.78 0.48
N GLY A 546 3.05 -2.71 0.54
CA GLY A 546 2.25 -2.32 -0.57
C GLY A 546 2.15 -3.38 -1.69
N THR A 547 2.45 -3.16 -2.94
CA THR A 547 2.39 -4.13 -4.03
C THR A 547 3.74 -4.68 -4.43
N ASP A 548 4.81 -4.18 -3.87
CA ASP A 548 6.13 -4.70 -4.15
C ASP A 548 6.50 -5.84 -3.18
N ALA A 549 6.80 -7.00 -3.68
CA ALA A 549 7.06 -8.18 -2.88
C ALA A 549 8.38 -8.10 -2.07
N THR A 550 9.14 -7.03 -2.16
CA THR A 550 10.38 -6.86 -1.38
C THR A 550 10.68 -5.39 -1.08
N SER A 551 11.08 -5.09 0.14
CA SER A 551 11.55 -3.77 0.53
C SER A 551 13.02 -3.80 0.96
N LYS A 552 13.68 -2.66 0.89
CA LYS A 552 15.03 -2.52 1.41
C LYS A 552 14.99 -2.29 2.92
N ILE A 553 15.66 -3.16 3.66
CA ILE A 553 15.97 -2.89 5.07
C ILE A 553 17.33 -2.19 5.10
N THR A 554 17.37 -0.96 5.63
CA THR A 554 18.59 -0.17 5.83
C THR A 554 19.00 -0.17 7.30
N ASN A 555 20.22 0.26 7.56
CA ASN A 555 20.77 0.34 8.92
C ASN A 555 20.79 -1.02 9.65
N VAL A 556 20.83 -2.10 8.88
CA VAL A 556 21.01 -3.44 9.46
C VAL A 556 22.45 -3.52 9.96
N LYS A 557 22.61 -3.71 11.28
CA LYS A 557 23.90 -3.99 11.89
C LYS A 557 24.47 -5.28 11.31
N ASP A 558 25.79 -5.37 11.29
CA ASP A 558 26.47 -6.60 10.88
C ASP A 558 25.96 -7.78 11.72
N GLY A 559 25.46 -8.78 11.03
CA GLY A 559 25.07 -10.05 11.65
C GLY A 559 26.27 -10.96 11.86
N ASP A 560 26.14 -11.89 12.77
CA ASP A 560 27.17 -12.92 13.00
C ASP A 560 27.26 -13.85 11.79
N LEU A 561 28.48 -14.05 11.28
CA LEU A 561 28.76 -14.94 10.14
C LEU A 561 29.27 -16.32 10.56
N THR A 562 28.85 -16.78 11.74
CA THR A 562 29.25 -18.10 12.25
C THR A 562 28.29 -19.20 11.76
N ALA A 563 28.79 -20.43 11.71
CA ALA A 563 27.93 -21.57 11.38
C ALA A 563 26.79 -21.70 12.40
N GLY A 564 25.57 -21.61 11.95
CA GLY A 564 24.35 -21.66 12.78
C GLY A 564 23.81 -20.30 13.17
N SER A 565 24.42 -19.19 12.78
CA SER A 565 23.81 -17.86 12.95
C SER A 565 22.48 -17.77 12.21
N THR A 566 21.53 -17.11 12.84
CA THR A 566 20.23 -16.76 12.26
C THR A 566 20.11 -15.26 11.97
N ASP A 567 21.22 -14.53 12.09
CA ASP A 567 21.24 -13.11 11.87
C ASP A 567 21.11 -12.75 10.38
N ALA A 568 20.42 -11.65 10.13
CA ALA A 568 20.40 -11.08 8.80
C ALA A 568 21.79 -10.51 8.44
N VAL A 569 22.24 -10.81 7.24
CA VAL A 569 23.48 -10.26 6.70
C VAL A 569 23.17 -9.01 5.91
N ASN A 570 23.88 -7.91 6.18
CA ASN A 570 23.72 -6.68 5.41
C ASN A 570 24.55 -6.69 4.11
N GLY A 571 24.28 -5.68 3.26
CA GLY A 571 24.94 -5.57 1.96
C GLY A 571 26.47 -5.42 2.03
N SER A 572 27.02 -4.86 3.12
CA SER A 572 28.47 -4.70 3.29
C SER A 572 29.14 -6.06 3.59
N GLN A 573 28.51 -6.87 4.42
CA GLN A 573 28.97 -8.23 4.72
C GLN A 573 28.92 -9.12 3.48
N LEU A 574 27.79 -9.04 2.73
CA LEU A 574 27.65 -9.79 1.49
C LEU A 574 28.67 -9.37 0.43
N LYS A 575 28.93 -8.05 0.33
CA LYS A 575 29.96 -7.55 -0.58
C LYS A 575 31.33 -8.08 -0.19
N THR A 576 31.69 -8.02 1.08
CA THR A 576 32.96 -8.56 1.58
C THR A 576 33.12 -10.05 1.28
N THR A 577 32.02 -10.80 1.42
CA THR A 577 32.02 -12.24 1.09
C THR A 577 32.21 -12.46 -0.40
N ASN A 578 31.52 -11.68 -1.25
CA ASN A 578 31.66 -11.78 -2.71
C ASN A 578 33.04 -11.33 -3.22
N ASP A 579 33.67 -10.39 -2.56
CA ASP A 579 35.04 -9.95 -2.91
C ASP A 579 36.10 -10.99 -2.47
N ALA A 580 35.73 -11.89 -1.56
CA ALA A 580 36.59 -12.95 -1.04
C ALA A 580 36.45 -14.28 -1.81
N VAL A 581 35.43 -14.41 -2.67
CA VAL A 581 35.22 -15.54 -3.58
C VAL A 581 35.78 -15.19 -4.96
#